data_bfc8f7403ed2c6aed61ba91a0764954a
#
_entry.id   bfc8f7403ed2c6aed61ba91a0764954a
#
_cell.length_a   1.000
_cell.length_b   1.000
_cell.length_c   1.000
_cell.angle_alpha   90.00
_cell.angle_beta   90.00
_cell.angle_gamma   90.00
#
_symmetry.space_group_name_H-M   'P 1'
#
loop_
_entity.id
_entity.type
_entity.pdbx_description
1 polymer ?
#
loop_
_entity_poly.entity_id
_entity_poly.type
_entity_poly.pdbx_seq_one_letter_code
_entity_poly.pdbx_strand_id
1 'polypeptide(L)'
;MELNQYLDGMLTHKASDLYITVGAPILYRVDGELRAQGEALSVADVTALLHAMMDDARQAEFKQTREANFAVVRDSGRFRVSAFFQRELPGAVIRRIETRIPTFEELKLPEVLQNLAIAKRGLVLVVGATGSGKSTTMAAMTGYRNQHRTGHILTVEDPIEFVHEHKRCIVTQREVGA
;
A
#
# COMPACT_ATOMS: atom_id res chain seq x y z
N MET A 1 18.98 -10.47 -10.76
CA MET A 1 17.60 -10.01 -11.00
C MET A 1 17.35 -8.84 -10.07
N GLU A 2 17.00 -7.66 -10.58
CA GLU A 2 16.91 -6.46 -9.73
C GLU A 2 15.46 -6.18 -9.33
N LEU A 3 15.17 -6.28 -8.02
CA LEU A 3 13.85 -5.99 -7.44
C LEU A 3 13.29 -4.65 -7.90
N ASN A 4 14.13 -3.60 -7.90
CA ASN A 4 13.69 -2.25 -8.27
C ASN A 4 13.09 -2.19 -9.68
N GLN A 5 13.64 -2.93 -10.64
CA GLN A 5 13.09 -3.02 -11.99
C GLN A 5 11.63 -3.49 -12.01
N TYR A 6 11.28 -4.44 -11.14
CA TYR A 6 9.89 -4.94 -11.04
C TYR A 6 8.98 -3.95 -10.33
N LEU A 7 9.46 -3.27 -9.28
CA LEU A 7 8.67 -2.24 -8.59
C LEU A 7 8.43 -1.03 -9.51
N ASP A 8 9.44 -0.61 -10.28
CA ASP A 8 9.29 0.44 -11.29
C ASP A 8 8.34 0.02 -12.43
N GLY A 9 8.36 -1.28 -12.78
CA GLY A 9 7.42 -1.89 -13.71
C GLY A 9 5.97 -1.74 -13.25
N MET A 10 5.69 -1.81 -11.93
CA MET A 10 4.34 -1.58 -11.41
C MET A 10 3.83 -0.16 -11.73
N LEU A 11 4.70 0.85 -11.69
CA LEU A 11 4.33 2.22 -12.05
C LEU A 11 4.11 2.35 -13.55
N THR A 12 5.06 1.84 -14.34
CA THR A 12 5.04 1.92 -15.80
C THR A 12 3.78 1.27 -16.38
N HIS A 13 3.41 0.10 -15.86
CA HIS A 13 2.24 -0.64 -16.30
C HIS A 13 0.95 -0.25 -15.58
N LYS A 14 1.00 0.69 -14.60
CA LYS A 14 -0.11 1.05 -13.71
C LYS A 14 -0.70 -0.18 -12.99
N ALA A 15 0.17 -1.11 -12.62
CA ALA A 15 -0.23 -2.33 -11.94
C ALA A 15 -0.63 -2.06 -10.47
N SER A 16 -1.71 -2.69 -10.04
CA SER A 16 -2.13 -2.67 -8.62
C SER A 16 -1.34 -3.64 -7.77
N ASP A 17 -1.06 -4.82 -8.32
CA ASP A 17 -0.37 -5.91 -7.61
C ASP A 17 0.71 -6.52 -8.51
N LEU A 18 1.75 -7.03 -7.84
CA LEU A 18 2.84 -7.81 -8.41
C LEU A 18 2.91 -9.14 -7.68
N TYR A 19 2.93 -10.23 -8.42
CA TYR A 19 3.01 -11.58 -7.89
C TYR A 19 4.38 -12.18 -8.19
N ILE A 20 5.02 -12.68 -7.15
CA ILE A 20 6.31 -13.39 -7.20
C ILE A 20 6.06 -14.81 -6.67
N THR A 21 6.18 -15.82 -7.52
CA THR A 21 5.99 -17.21 -7.13
C THR A 21 6.89 -18.14 -7.92
N VAL A 22 7.33 -19.22 -7.29
CA VAL A 22 8.16 -20.24 -7.93
C VAL A 22 7.40 -20.94 -9.07
N GLY A 23 8.06 -21.14 -10.19
CA GLY A 23 7.51 -21.85 -11.35
C GLY A 23 6.62 -20.99 -12.26
N ALA A 24 6.48 -19.70 -11.98
CA ALA A 24 5.78 -18.76 -12.84
C ALA A 24 6.67 -17.52 -13.12
N PRO A 25 6.44 -16.82 -14.24
CA PRO A 25 7.07 -15.52 -14.46
C PRO A 25 6.56 -14.48 -13.45
N ILE A 26 7.19 -13.33 -13.41
CA ILE A 26 6.63 -12.16 -12.72
C ILE A 26 5.25 -11.83 -13.34
N LEU A 27 4.24 -11.65 -12.49
CA LEU A 27 2.89 -11.34 -12.94
C LEU A 27 2.45 -9.98 -12.37
N TYR A 28 2.04 -9.07 -13.23
CA TYR A 28 1.43 -7.79 -12.86
C TYR A 28 -0.08 -7.88 -13.00
N ARG A 29 -0.81 -7.36 -12.02
CA ARG A 29 -2.26 -7.14 -12.15
C ARG A 29 -2.50 -5.73 -12.70
N VAL A 30 -3.01 -5.64 -13.90
CA VAL A 30 -3.32 -4.39 -14.60
C VAL A 30 -4.79 -4.43 -15.00
N ASP A 31 -5.59 -3.48 -14.53
CA ASP A 31 -7.04 -3.41 -14.80
C ASP A 31 -7.79 -4.73 -14.49
N GLY A 32 -7.35 -5.44 -13.43
CA GLY A 32 -7.92 -6.70 -13.00
C GLY A 32 -7.34 -7.94 -13.69
N GLU A 33 -6.62 -7.80 -14.80
CA GLU A 33 -6.01 -8.89 -15.57
C GLU A 33 -4.55 -9.13 -15.17
N LEU A 34 -4.10 -10.38 -15.24
CA LEU A 34 -2.71 -10.75 -15.00
C LEU A 34 -1.92 -10.70 -16.30
N ARG A 35 -0.79 -9.97 -16.27
CA ARG A 35 0.17 -9.86 -17.39
C ARG A 35 1.52 -10.38 -16.96
N ALA A 36 2.03 -11.36 -17.71
CA ALA A 36 3.30 -12.01 -17.44
C ALA A 36 4.48 -11.20 -18.01
N GLN A 37 5.61 -11.20 -17.27
CA GLN A 37 6.86 -10.61 -17.72
C GLN A 37 8.04 -11.53 -17.38
N GLY A 38 8.87 -11.85 -18.37
CA GLY A 38 10.06 -12.66 -18.22
C GLY A 38 9.79 -14.16 -18.22
N GLU A 39 10.74 -14.92 -17.70
CA GLU A 39 10.69 -16.37 -17.59
C GLU A 39 10.21 -16.82 -16.21
N ALA A 40 9.89 -18.11 -16.08
CA ALA A 40 9.48 -18.69 -14.81
C ALA A 40 10.62 -18.64 -13.77
N LEU A 41 10.28 -18.16 -12.57
CA LEU A 41 11.23 -17.97 -11.47
C LEU A 41 11.60 -19.30 -10.82
N SER A 42 12.87 -19.48 -10.54
CA SER A 42 13.37 -20.57 -9.69
C SER A 42 13.16 -20.25 -8.20
N VAL A 43 13.35 -21.25 -7.34
CA VAL A 43 13.37 -21.05 -5.87
C VAL A 43 14.43 -20.03 -5.47
N ALA A 44 15.61 -20.08 -6.12
CA ALA A 44 16.71 -19.15 -5.83
C ALA A 44 16.35 -17.72 -6.20
N ASP A 45 15.68 -17.49 -7.34
CA ASP A 45 15.24 -16.17 -7.79
C ASP A 45 14.23 -15.56 -6.82
N VAL A 46 13.20 -16.32 -6.44
CA VAL A 46 12.17 -15.87 -5.51
C VAL A 46 12.81 -15.55 -4.14
N THR A 47 13.67 -16.42 -3.64
CA THR A 47 14.37 -16.20 -2.36
C THR A 47 15.23 -14.94 -2.40
N ALA A 48 15.98 -14.71 -3.47
CA ALA A 48 16.79 -13.51 -3.64
C ALA A 48 15.95 -12.22 -3.68
N LEU A 49 14.81 -12.25 -4.39
CA LEU A 49 13.89 -11.12 -4.44
C LEU A 49 13.28 -10.81 -3.06
N LEU A 50 12.90 -11.84 -2.29
CA LEU A 50 12.37 -11.68 -0.93
C LEU A 50 13.42 -11.10 0.02
N HIS A 51 14.65 -11.64 -0.02
CA HIS A 51 15.76 -11.15 0.80
C HIS A 51 16.12 -9.68 0.48
N ALA A 52 16.00 -9.26 -0.78
CA ALA A 52 16.23 -7.86 -1.17
C ALA A 52 15.19 -6.88 -0.57
N MET A 53 14.06 -7.40 -0.05
CA MET A 53 13.01 -6.62 0.60
C MET A 53 13.06 -6.66 2.13
N MET A 54 13.80 -7.58 2.72
CA MET A 54 13.83 -7.86 4.16
C MET A 54 15.20 -7.58 4.75
N ASP A 55 15.24 -6.98 5.93
CA ASP A 55 16.43 -6.97 6.77
C ASP A 55 16.67 -8.34 7.41
N ASP A 56 17.83 -8.51 8.05
CA ASP A 56 18.26 -9.80 8.62
C ASP A 56 17.29 -10.31 9.70
N ALA A 57 16.74 -9.40 10.52
CA ALA A 57 15.80 -9.76 11.57
C ALA A 57 14.49 -10.30 10.97
N ARG A 58 13.96 -9.61 9.96
CA ARG A 58 12.75 -10.04 9.24
C ARG A 58 12.95 -11.32 8.44
N GLN A 59 14.13 -11.53 7.87
CA GLN A 59 14.46 -12.80 7.20
C GLN A 59 14.45 -13.97 8.21
N ALA A 60 15.00 -13.76 9.42
CA ALA A 60 14.99 -14.77 10.48
C ALA A 60 13.56 -15.07 10.95
N GLU A 61 12.74 -14.05 11.15
CA GLU A 61 11.33 -14.19 11.50
C GLU A 61 10.56 -14.94 10.41
N PHE A 62 10.70 -14.55 9.15
CA PHE A 62 10.03 -15.18 8.01
C PHE A 62 10.35 -16.66 7.88
N LYS A 63 11.58 -17.07 8.18
CA LYS A 63 11.97 -18.50 8.21
C LYS A 63 11.22 -19.30 9.29
N GLN A 64 10.88 -18.66 10.41
CA GLN A 64 10.19 -19.31 11.53
C GLN A 64 8.67 -19.29 11.36
N THR A 65 8.11 -18.12 11.05
CA THR A 65 6.66 -17.91 10.98
C THR A 65 6.07 -18.34 9.65
N ARG A 66 6.90 -18.39 8.59
CA ARG A 66 6.54 -18.71 7.20
C ARG A 66 5.60 -17.69 6.56
N GLU A 67 5.40 -16.55 7.23
CA GLU A 67 4.64 -15.39 6.75
C GLU A 67 5.33 -14.11 7.19
N ALA A 68 5.23 -13.05 6.37
CA ALA A 68 5.67 -11.72 6.74
C ALA A 68 4.84 -10.67 5.98
N ASN A 69 4.33 -9.69 6.71
CA ASN A 69 3.63 -8.55 6.15
C ASN A 69 4.38 -7.28 6.53
N PHE A 70 4.80 -6.49 5.54
CA PHE A 70 5.58 -5.28 5.77
C PHE A 70 5.47 -4.30 4.61
N ALA A 71 5.89 -3.06 4.85
CA ALA A 71 6.00 -2.05 3.82
C ALA A 71 7.43 -1.90 3.32
N VAL A 72 7.58 -1.70 2.02
CA VAL A 72 8.83 -1.34 1.34
C VAL A 72 8.68 0.05 0.75
N VAL A 73 9.63 0.94 1.06
CA VAL A 73 9.68 2.29 0.47
C VAL A 73 10.86 2.35 -0.49
N ARG A 74 10.63 2.84 -1.70
CA ARG A 74 11.64 3.09 -2.75
C ARG A 74 11.34 4.43 -3.41
N ASP A 75 12.23 4.89 -4.25
CA ASP A 75 12.01 6.13 -5.02
C ASP A 75 10.75 6.03 -5.89
N SER A 76 10.45 4.82 -6.38
CA SER A 76 9.24 4.49 -7.13
C SER A 76 7.94 4.47 -6.31
N GLY A 77 8.01 4.61 -4.98
CA GLY A 77 6.84 4.69 -4.13
C GLY A 77 6.85 3.74 -2.93
N ARG A 78 5.67 3.57 -2.34
CA ARG A 78 5.45 2.69 -1.20
C ARG A 78 4.69 1.45 -1.63
N PHE A 79 5.14 0.30 -1.14
CA PHE A 79 4.59 -1.01 -1.48
C PHE A 79 4.32 -1.80 -0.20
N ARG A 80 3.17 -2.45 -0.12
CA ARG A 80 2.88 -3.46 0.89
C ARG A 80 3.28 -4.83 0.35
N VAL A 81 4.09 -5.54 1.09
CA VAL A 81 4.54 -6.89 0.78
C VAL A 81 3.86 -7.87 1.72
N SER A 82 3.22 -8.87 1.16
CA SER A 82 2.77 -10.08 1.86
C SER A 82 3.60 -11.23 1.33
N ALA A 83 4.59 -11.67 2.12
CA ALA A 83 5.44 -12.81 1.81
C ALA A 83 4.91 -14.05 2.56
N PHE A 84 4.95 -15.20 1.93
CA PHE A 84 4.42 -16.45 2.49
C PHE A 84 5.11 -17.66 1.90
N PHE A 85 4.90 -18.81 2.53
CA PHE A 85 5.21 -20.09 1.93
C PHE A 85 3.94 -20.80 1.48
N GLN A 86 3.95 -21.27 0.25
CA GLN A 86 2.88 -22.07 -0.35
C GLN A 86 3.49 -23.39 -0.82
N ARG A 87 2.98 -24.53 -0.32
CA ARG A 87 3.51 -25.87 -0.66
C ARG A 87 5.04 -25.95 -0.48
N GLU A 88 5.56 -25.48 0.64
CA GLU A 88 6.98 -25.40 0.97
C GLU A 88 7.82 -24.48 0.06
N LEU A 89 7.21 -23.75 -0.85
CA LEU A 89 7.87 -22.82 -1.76
C LEU A 89 7.58 -21.37 -1.35
N PRO A 90 8.59 -20.48 -1.37
CA PRO A 90 8.41 -19.07 -1.05
C PRO A 90 7.66 -18.34 -2.16
N GLY A 91 6.91 -17.33 -1.76
CA GLY A 91 6.22 -16.42 -2.66
C GLY A 91 5.88 -15.10 -2.01
N ALA A 92 5.47 -14.13 -2.80
CA ALA A 92 4.96 -12.86 -2.31
C ALA A 92 3.92 -12.25 -3.25
N VAL A 93 3.04 -11.47 -2.64
CA VAL A 93 2.19 -10.50 -3.34
C VAL A 93 2.61 -9.11 -2.86
N ILE A 94 2.91 -8.25 -3.81
CA ILE A 94 3.30 -6.86 -3.54
C ILE A 94 2.19 -5.98 -4.08
N ARG A 95 1.60 -5.16 -3.22
CA ARG A 95 0.58 -4.17 -3.58
C ARG A 95 1.17 -2.77 -3.57
N ARG A 96 0.95 -2.03 -4.64
CA ARG A 96 1.30 -0.62 -4.68
C ARG A 96 0.35 0.17 -3.78
N ILE A 97 0.94 1.00 -2.92
CA ILE A 97 0.20 1.94 -2.08
C ILE A 97 0.16 3.28 -2.83
N GLU A 98 -1.05 3.76 -3.10
CA GLU A 98 -1.22 5.06 -3.74
C GLU A 98 -0.87 6.18 -2.75
N THR A 99 0.10 7.01 -3.10
CA THR A 99 0.54 8.13 -2.25
C THR A 99 -0.17 9.44 -2.57
N ARG A 100 -0.76 9.53 -3.78
CA ARG A 100 -1.52 10.70 -4.17
C ARG A 100 -2.93 10.64 -3.57
N ILE A 101 -3.24 11.62 -2.74
CA ILE A 101 -4.57 11.76 -2.17
C ILE A 101 -5.43 12.52 -3.18
N PRO A 102 -6.53 11.91 -3.67
CA PRO A 102 -7.43 12.59 -4.59
C PRO A 102 -8.19 13.73 -3.89
N THR A 103 -8.53 14.76 -4.64
CA THR A 103 -9.30 15.90 -4.13
C THR A 103 -10.80 15.60 -4.09
N PHE A 104 -11.56 16.49 -3.41
CA PHE A 104 -13.02 16.40 -3.39
C PHE A 104 -13.62 16.51 -4.79
N GLU A 105 -13.07 17.39 -5.60
CA GLU A 105 -13.49 17.65 -6.98
C GLU A 105 -13.29 16.43 -7.87
N GLU A 106 -12.09 15.81 -7.80
CA GLU A 106 -11.76 14.60 -8.55
C GLU A 106 -12.68 13.43 -8.20
N LEU A 107 -13.02 13.30 -6.93
CA LEU A 107 -13.92 12.25 -6.43
C LEU A 107 -15.40 12.61 -6.59
N LYS A 108 -15.73 13.85 -7.01
CA LYS A 108 -17.11 14.37 -7.08
C LYS A 108 -17.87 14.20 -5.76
N LEU A 109 -17.18 14.40 -4.63
CA LEU A 109 -17.75 14.24 -3.30
C LEU A 109 -18.68 15.41 -2.97
N PRO A 110 -19.80 15.17 -2.24
CA PRO A 110 -20.69 16.22 -1.79
C PRO A 110 -20.00 17.25 -0.89
N GLU A 111 -20.31 18.52 -1.06
CA GLU A 111 -19.73 19.65 -0.32
C GLU A 111 -19.90 19.52 1.21
N VAL A 112 -20.97 18.88 1.66
CA VAL A 112 -21.21 18.63 3.10
C VAL A 112 -20.04 17.92 3.78
N LEU A 113 -19.29 17.06 3.06
CA LEU A 113 -18.14 16.36 3.61
C LEU A 113 -16.96 17.31 3.91
N GLN A 114 -16.83 18.43 3.20
CA GLN A 114 -15.84 19.47 3.51
C GLN A 114 -16.14 20.08 4.89
N ASN A 115 -17.41 20.37 5.17
CA ASN A 115 -17.83 20.90 6.46
C ASN A 115 -17.60 19.89 7.61
N LEU A 116 -17.87 18.61 7.36
CA LEU A 116 -17.59 17.54 8.30
C LEU A 116 -16.08 17.38 8.54
N ALA A 117 -15.27 17.46 7.49
CA ALA A 117 -13.80 17.34 7.60
C ALA A 117 -13.17 18.41 8.50
N ILE A 118 -13.71 19.63 8.52
CA ILE A 118 -13.19 20.73 9.33
C ILE A 118 -13.89 20.91 10.67
N ALA A 119 -14.88 20.08 11.00
CA ALA A 119 -15.58 20.13 12.28
C ALA A 119 -14.61 19.97 13.46
N LYS A 120 -14.82 20.74 14.53
CA LYS A 120 -13.91 20.73 15.69
C LYS A 120 -14.11 19.54 16.62
N ARG A 121 -15.29 18.94 16.62
CA ARG A 121 -15.68 17.85 17.52
C ARG A 121 -16.83 17.06 16.92
N GLY A 122 -17.01 15.85 17.39
CA GLY A 122 -18.05 14.92 16.94
C GLY A 122 -17.44 13.61 16.46
N LEU A 123 -18.30 12.69 16.10
CA LEU A 123 -17.95 11.40 15.49
C LEU A 123 -18.57 11.36 14.08
N VAL A 124 -17.76 10.99 13.10
CA VAL A 124 -18.22 10.73 11.72
C VAL A 124 -17.94 9.28 11.39
N LEU A 125 -18.95 8.53 11.01
CA LEU A 125 -18.85 7.13 10.60
C LEU A 125 -18.95 7.04 9.06
N VAL A 126 -17.93 6.44 8.43
CA VAL A 126 -17.94 6.14 6.99
C VAL A 126 -18.13 4.63 6.83
N VAL A 127 -19.30 4.24 6.33
CA VAL A 127 -19.71 2.84 6.22
C VAL A 127 -19.98 2.44 4.78
N GLY A 128 -19.79 1.18 4.46
CA GLY A 128 -20.02 0.62 3.12
C GLY A 128 -19.25 -0.68 2.90
N ALA A 129 -19.54 -1.37 1.79
CA ALA A 129 -18.85 -2.60 1.39
C ALA A 129 -17.37 -2.35 1.07
N THR A 130 -16.57 -3.41 1.01
CA THR A 130 -15.19 -3.34 0.51
C THR A 130 -15.17 -2.80 -0.92
N GLY A 131 -14.23 -1.89 -1.22
CA GLY A 131 -14.12 -1.25 -2.53
C GLY A 131 -15.11 -0.11 -2.79
N SER A 132 -15.97 0.26 -1.83
CA SER A 132 -16.94 1.37 -1.98
C SER A 132 -16.33 2.78 -1.87
N GLY A 133 -15.02 2.91 -1.69
CA GLY A 133 -14.32 4.18 -1.61
C GLY A 133 -14.24 4.81 -0.21
N LYS A 134 -14.48 4.04 0.87
CA LYS A 134 -14.40 4.54 2.26
C LYS A 134 -13.06 5.19 2.59
N SER A 135 -11.97 4.43 2.42
CA SER A 135 -10.59 4.89 2.70
C SER A 135 -10.22 6.08 1.83
N THR A 136 -10.58 6.05 0.55
CA THR A 136 -10.36 7.14 -0.39
C THR A 136 -11.10 8.42 0.03
N THR A 137 -12.35 8.29 0.45
CA THR A 137 -13.15 9.41 0.97
C THR A 137 -12.54 9.98 2.26
N MET A 138 -12.16 9.12 3.21
CA MET A 138 -11.51 9.54 4.45
C MET A 138 -10.16 10.22 4.19
N ALA A 139 -9.38 9.70 3.22
CA ALA A 139 -8.11 10.32 2.81
C ALA A 139 -8.35 11.73 2.25
N ALA A 140 -9.35 11.90 1.38
CA ALA A 140 -9.71 13.21 0.84
C ALA A 140 -10.16 14.18 1.96
N MET A 141 -10.99 13.73 2.91
CA MET A 141 -11.41 14.52 4.07
C MET A 141 -10.24 14.93 4.96
N THR A 142 -9.33 13.99 5.26
CA THR A 142 -8.11 14.24 6.03
C THR A 142 -7.19 15.22 5.31
N GLY A 143 -7.00 15.04 3.99
CA GLY A 143 -6.22 15.95 3.16
C GLY A 143 -6.82 17.35 3.13
N TYR A 144 -8.14 17.48 3.01
CA TYR A 144 -8.84 18.76 3.06
C TYR A 144 -8.65 19.47 4.41
N ARG A 145 -8.83 18.75 5.54
CA ARG A 145 -8.55 19.29 6.87
C ARG A 145 -7.12 19.77 7.01
N ASN A 146 -6.16 18.97 6.53
CA ASN A 146 -4.72 19.28 6.57
C ASN A 146 -4.38 20.56 5.77
N GLN A 147 -5.15 20.89 4.76
CA GLN A 147 -4.98 22.12 3.97
C GLN A 147 -5.65 23.34 4.60
N HIS A 148 -6.79 23.17 5.31
CA HIS A 148 -7.67 24.26 5.71
C HIS A 148 -7.66 24.53 7.22
N ARG A 149 -7.08 23.66 8.03
CA ARG A 149 -6.99 23.82 9.50
C ARG A 149 -5.57 23.62 9.99
N THR A 150 -5.26 24.22 11.12
CA THR A 150 -4.00 23.98 11.86
C THR A 150 -4.28 23.02 13.01
N GLY A 151 -3.31 22.15 13.34
CA GLY A 151 -3.44 21.21 14.45
C GLY A 151 -2.65 19.93 14.24
N HIS A 152 -3.04 18.91 14.98
CA HIS A 152 -2.47 17.57 14.89
C HIS A 152 -3.56 16.59 14.41
N ILE A 153 -3.25 15.84 13.38
CA ILE A 153 -4.08 14.74 12.87
C ILE A 153 -3.37 13.45 13.24
N LEU A 154 -4.07 12.57 13.95
CA LEU A 154 -3.58 11.22 14.25
C LEU A 154 -4.48 10.22 13.55
N THR A 155 -3.88 9.32 12.78
CA THR A 155 -4.58 8.16 12.21
C THR A 155 -4.08 6.87 12.83
N VAL A 156 -4.95 5.87 12.88
CA VAL A 156 -4.62 4.49 13.24
C VAL A 156 -5.24 3.61 12.15
N GLU A 157 -4.40 2.92 11.39
CA GLU A 157 -4.80 2.26 10.15
C GLU A 157 -4.28 0.81 10.11
N ASP A 158 -4.97 -0.06 9.36
CA ASP A 158 -4.59 -1.46 9.18
C ASP A 158 -4.82 -1.91 7.72
N PRO A 159 -3.81 -1.69 6.84
CA PRO A 159 -2.62 -0.84 6.99
C PRO A 159 -2.87 0.62 6.54
N ILE A 160 -1.80 1.45 6.53
CA ILE A 160 -1.83 2.79 5.92
C ILE A 160 -1.99 2.64 4.40
N GLU A 161 -3.13 3.14 3.88
CA GLU A 161 -3.43 3.11 2.43
C GLU A 161 -2.98 4.39 1.71
N PHE A 162 -3.04 5.55 2.37
CA PHE A 162 -2.64 6.84 1.81
C PHE A 162 -1.64 7.53 2.72
N VAL A 163 -0.58 8.09 2.17
CA VAL A 163 0.42 8.84 2.94
C VAL A 163 0.12 10.32 2.87
N HIS A 164 -0.07 10.95 4.05
CA HIS A 164 -0.34 12.37 4.18
C HIS A 164 0.94 13.16 4.47
N GLU A 165 1.26 14.11 3.61
CA GLU A 165 2.30 15.10 3.89
C GLU A 165 1.85 16.06 5.00
N HIS A 166 2.81 16.63 5.73
CA HIS A 166 2.55 17.74 6.62
C HIS A 166 2.27 19.01 5.79
N LYS A 167 1.13 19.67 6.06
CA LYS A 167 0.77 20.97 5.45
C LYS A 167 0.52 21.99 6.55
N ARG A 168 -0.74 22.29 6.85
CA ARG A 168 -1.11 23.15 7.98
C ARG A 168 -1.28 22.35 9.28
N CYS A 169 -1.40 21.03 9.18
CA CYS A 169 -1.40 20.13 10.33
C CYS A 169 -0.09 19.31 10.36
N ILE A 170 0.31 18.90 11.57
CA ILE A 170 1.20 17.76 11.76
C ILE A 170 0.34 16.52 11.60
N VAL A 171 0.73 15.59 10.73
CA VAL A 171 0.01 14.32 10.54
C VAL A 171 0.87 13.18 11.06
N THR A 172 0.34 12.43 12.01
CA THR A 172 0.94 11.21 12.55
C THR A 172 0.09 10.03 12.14
N GLN A 173 0.63 9.15 11.31
CA GLN A 173 -0.05 7.94 10.85
C GLN A 173 0.59 6.74 11.55
N ARG A 174 -0.23 5.92 12.18
CA ARG A 174 0.20 4.69 12.86
C ARG A 174 -0.49 3.48 12.25
N GLU A 175 0.29 2.45 12.04
CA GLU A 175 -0.19 1.15 11.56
C GLU A 175 -0.41 0.23 12.75
N VAL A 176 -1.50 -0.54 12.75
CA VAL A 176 -1.79 -1.52 13.80
C VAL A 176 -0.78 -2.67 13.70
N GLY A 177 -0.16 -3.02 14.82
CA GLY A 177 0.82 -4.12 14.86
C GLY A 177 2.25 -3.73 14.43
N ALA A 178 2.52 -2.44 14.23
CA ALA A 178 3.85 -1.91 13.90
C ALA A 178 4.47 -1.15 15.09
#